data_a99ca72dc52759619ea65363ec1c9819
#
_entry.id   a99ca72dc52759619ea65363ec1c9819
#
_cell.length_a   1.000
_cell.length_b   1.000
_cell.length_c   1.000
_cell.angle_alpha   90.00
_cell.angle_beta   90.00
_cell.angle_gamma   90.00
#
_symmetry.space_group_name_H-M   'P 1'
#
loop_
_entity.id
_entity.type
_entity.pdbx_description
1 polymer ?
#
loop_
_entity_poly.entity_id
_entity_poly.type
_entity_poly.pdbx_seq_one_letter_code
_entity_poly.pdbx_strand_id
1 'polypeptide(L)'
;LGYITRDNLEAHFMTGGHVQRVVHALVSASKANIDLSFEKATAIDLAGRDVFEAVQTSVNPKVIDTPPVAAVAKNGIQLIAKARVTVRANIQQLVGGAGEDTILARVGEGIVSSIGSADSHEQVLENPDSISKLVLRKGLDAGTAFEILSIDIADIDVGKNIGATLQMDQANADKNIAQAKAEERRAMAVATEQEMKAKAQEARAEVIQA
;
A
#
# COMPACT_ATOMS: atom_id res chain seq x y z
N LEU A 1 29.14 -22.85 -21.05
CA LEU A 1 29.73 -21.51 -21.09
C LEU A 1 29.96 -21.16 -22.54
N GLY A 2 29.07 -20.34 -23.14
CA GLY A 2 29.28 -19.78 -24.47
C GLY A 2 30.63 -19.04 -24.53
N TYR A 3 31.22 -18.94 -25.71
CA TYR A 3 32.54 -18.35 -25.92
C TYR A 3 32.58 -16.91 -25.41
N ILE A 4 33.11 -16.72 -24.18
CA ILE A 4 33.41 -15.40 -23.64
C ILE A 4 34.76 -15.00 -24.27
N THR A 5 34.72 -14.04 -25.19
CA THR A 5 35.94 -13.51 -25.82
C THR A 5 36.49 -12.39 -24.94
N ARG A 6 37.79 -12.16 -25.09
CA ARG A 6 38.48 -11.06 -24.41
C ARG A 6 37.86 -9.71 -24.77
N ASP A 7 37.51 -9.54 -26.04
CA ASP A 7 36.87 -8.31 -26.56
C ASP A 7 35.52 -8.03 -25.89
N ASN A 8 34.73 -9.07 -25.61
CA ASN A 8 33.45 -8.92 -24.89
C ASN A 8 33.64 -8.46 -23.44
N LEU A 9 34.69 -8.95 -22.75
CA LEU A 9 35.04 -8.53 -21.40
C LEU A 9 35.54 -7.09 -21.36
N GLU A 10 36.41 -6.72 -22.34
CA GLU A 10 36.92 -5.37 -22.48
C GLU A 10 35.77 -4.38 -22.80
N ALA A 11 34.89 -4.71 -23.71
CA ALA A 11 33.72 -3.90 -24.02
C ALA A 11 32.82 -3.67 -22.80
N HIS A 12 32.55 -4.71 -22.01
CA HIS A 12 31.75 -4.60 -20.79
C HIS A 12 32.43 -3.71 -19.74
N PHE A 13 33.76 -3.85 -19.58
CA PHE A 13 34.55 -3.00 -18.68
C PHE A 13 34.52 -1.54 -19.11
N MET A 14 34.71 -1.27 -20.40
CA MET A 14 34.69 0.09 -20.97
C MET A 14 33.33 0.79 -20.84
N THR A 15 32.25 0.03 -20.78
CA THR A 15 30.89 0.56 -20.56
C THR A 15 30.54 0.76 -19.07
N GLY A 16 31.53 0.56 -18.17
CA GLY A 16 31.33 0.74 -16.72
C GLY A 16 30.77 -0.48 -15.99
N GLY A 17 30.75 -1.64 -16.64
CA GLY A 17 30.28 -2.89 -16.04
C GLY A 17 31.27 -3.51 -15.06
N HIS A 18 30.79 -4.34 -14.16
CA HIS A 18 31.59 -5.02 -13.13
C HIS A 18 31.95 -6.44 -13.56
N VAL A 19 33.01 -6.57 -14.34
CA VAL A 19 33.50 -7.85 -14.92
C VAL A 19 33.59 -8.97 -13.88
N GLN A 20 34.18 -8.69 -12.71
CA GLN A 20 34.34 -9.70 -11.66
C GLN A 20 33.00 -10.25 -11.15
N ARG A 21 31.98 -9.40 -10.94
CA ARG A 21 30.63 -9.83 -10.52
C ARG A 21 29.98 -10.69 -11.58
N VAL A 22 30.08 -10.29 -12.84
CA VAL A 22 29.53 -11.04 -13.97
C VAL A 22 30.18 -12.42 -14.08
N VAL A 23 31.51 -12.52 -13.98
CA VAL A 23 32.22 -13.82 -14.04
C VAL A 23 31.86 -14.72 -12.86
N HIS A 24 31.80 -14.17 -11.64
CA HIS A 24 31.36 -14.93 -10.46
C HIS A 24 29.91 -15.42 -10.60
N ALA A 25 29.02 -14.58 -11.12
CA ALA A 25 27.62 -14.94 -11.38
C ALA A 25 27.53 -16.07 -12.40
N LEU A 26 28.27 -16.00 -13.50
CA LEU A 26 28.27 -17.04 -14.54
C LEU A 26 28.80 -18.39 -14.04
N VAL A 27 29.87 -18.37 -13.22
CA VAL A 27 30.41 -19.60 -12.60
C VAL A 27 29.40 -20.19 -11.63
N SER A 28 28.74 -19.38 -10.83
CA SER A 28 27.70 -19.81 -9.88
C SER A 28 26.47 -20.36 -10.60
N ALA A 29 25.99 -19.68 -11.65
CA ALA A 29 24.88 -20.12 -12.48
C ALA A 29 25.18 -21.47 -13.14
N SER A 30 26.40 -21.62 -13.69
CA SER A 30 26.85 -22.90 -14.29
C SER A 30 26.84 -24.04 -13.27
N LYS A 31 27.33 -23.80 -12.04
CA LYS A 31 27.30 -24.81 -10.96
C LYS A 31 25.88 -25.17 -10.50
N ALA A 32 24.97 -24.22 -10.58
CA ALA A 32 23.56 -24.42 -10.22
C ALA A 32 22.69 -24.93 -11.38
N ASN A 33 23.27 -25.21 -12.55
CA ASN A 33 22.55 -25.58 -13.78
C ASN A 33 21.51 -24.52 -14.22
N ILE A 34 21.82 -23.25 -13.99
CA ILE A 34 20.96 -22.14 -14.41
C ILE A 34 21.47 -21.67 -15.78
N ASP A 35 20.55 -21.55 -16.74
CA ASP A 35 20.87 -21.00 -18.07
C ASP A 35 21.01 -19.49 -18.01
N LEU A 36 22.26 -19.01 -17.85
CA LEU A 36 22.64 -17.62 -17.86
C LEU A 36 23.73 -17.39 -18.92
N SER A 37 23.37 -16.74 -20.00
CA SER A 37 24.35 -16.34 -21.02
C SER A 37 25.16 -15.12 -20.57
N PHE A 38 26.37 -14.97 -21.15
CA PHE A 38 27.20 -13.78 -20.88
C PHE A 38 26.47 -12.49 -21.26
N GLU A 39 25.79 -12.45 -22.38
CA GLU A 39 25.02 -11.29 -22.85
C GLU A 39 23.93 -10.88 -21.84
N LYS A 40 23.19 -11.86 -21.28
CA LYS A 40 22.20 -11.58 -20.26
C LYS A 40 22.83 -11.08 -18.96
N ALA A 41 23.93 -11.71 -18.52
CA ALA A 41 24.63 -11.32 -17.32
C ALA A 41 25.16 -9.88 -17.41
N THR A 42 25.75 -9.50 -18.54
CA THR A 42 26.23 -8.13 -18.78
C THR A 42 25.08 -7.13 -18.89
N ALA A 43 23.97 -7.49 -19.52
CA ALA A 43 22.78 -6.63 -19.60
C ALA A 43 22.16 -6.36 -18.21
N ILE A 44 22.12 -7.37 -17.32
CA ILE A 44 21.65 -7.22 -15.94
C ILE A 44 22.57 -6.29 -15.15
N ASP A 45 23.90 -6.47 -15.26
CA ASP A 45 24.89 -5.64 -14.56
C ASP A 45 24.83 -4.18 -15.03
N LEU A 46 24.74 -3.94 -16.35
CA LEU A 46 24.60 -2.60 -16.92
C LEU A 46 23.25 -1.94 -16.61
N ALA A 47 22.21 -2.73 -16.34
CA ALA A 47 20.95 -2.23 -15.81
C ALA A 47 21.03 -1.83 -14.32
N GLY A 48 22.21 -1.93 -13.70
CA GLY A 48 22.43 -1.55 -12.31
C GLY A 48 22.00 -2.59 -11.28
N ARG A 49 21.74 -3.84 -11.69
CA ARG A 49 21.37 -4.93 -10.79
C ARG A 49 22.55 -5.83 -10.49
N ASP A 50 22.60 -6.38 -9.27
CA ASP A 50 23.63 -7.36 -8.93
C ASP A 50 23.29 -8.74 -9.49
N VAL A 51 24.03 -9.14 -10.52
CA VAL A 51 23.85 -10.43 -11.21
C VAL A 51 24.12 -11.59 -10.27
N PHE A 52 25.11 -11.45 -9.39
CA PHE A 52 25.50 -12.51 -8.46
C PHE A 52 24.43 -12.74 -7.39
N GLU A 53 23.91 -11.65 -6.79
CA GLU A 53 22.79 -11.72 -5.87
C GLU A 53 21.55 -12.33 -6.54
N ALA A 54 21.27 -11.98 -7.79
CA ALA A 54 20.16 -12.52 -8.54
C ALA A 54 20.28 -14.04 -8.75
N VAL A 55 21.46 -14.54 -9.09
CA VAL A 55 21.72 -15.99 -9.18
C VAL A 55 21.55 -16.67 -7.83
N GLN A 56 22.07 -16.08 -6.75
CA GLN A 56 21.88 -16.61 -5.40
C GLN A 56 20.42 -16.68 -5.00
N THR A 57 19.65 -15.61 -5.23
CA THR A 57 18.21 -15.52 -4.90
C THR A 57 17.36 -16.44 -5.77
N SER A 58 17.83 -16.81 -6.97
CA SER A 58 17.15 -17.80 -7.80
C SER A 58 17.29 -19.22 -7.27
N VAL A 59 18.40 -19.53 -6.59
CA VAL A 59 18.65 -20.84 -5.96
C VAL A 59 18.10 -20.89 -4.52
N ASN A 60 18.38 -19.83 -3.75
CA ASN A 60 17.95 -19.67 -2.37
C ASN A 60 16.93 -18.55 -2.28
N PRO A 61 15.64 -18.85 -2.20
CA PRO A 61 14.61 -17.83 -2.05
C PRO A 61 14.88 -16.91 -0.87
N LYS A 62 14.59 -15.61 -1.06
CA LYS A 62 14.74 -14.55 -0.06
C LYS A 62 13.38 -14.23 0.56
N VAL A 63 13.38 -13.98 1.86
CA VAL A 63 12.20 -13.48 2.56
C VAL A 63 12.30 -11.97 2.69
N ILE A 64 11.26 -11.27 2.27
CA ILE A 64 11.13 -9.81 2.42
C ILE A 64 9.91 -9.51 3.29
N ASP A 65 10.06 -8.59 4.24
CA ASP A 65 8.99 -8.17 5.13
C ASP A 65 8.26 -6.95 4.54
N THR A 66 6.92 -6.96 4.57
CA THR A 66 6.16 -5.77 4.21
C THR A 66 6.19 -4.74 5.35
N PRO A 67 6.14 -3.44 5.05
CA PRO A 67 5.80 -2.46 6.06
C PRO A 67 4.41 -2.77 6.65
N PRO A 68 4.09 -2.25 7.86
CA PRO A 68 2.75 -2.39 8.42
C PRO A 68 1.69 -1.80 7.49
N VAL A 69 0.73 -2.61 7.09
CA VAL A 69 -0.36 -2.22 6.18
C VAL A 69 -1.63 -2.06 6.97
N ALA A 70 -2.15 -0.83 7.03
CA ALA A 70 -3.39 -0.52 7.72
C ALA A 70 -4.58 -0.57 6.75
N ALA A 71 -5.62 -1.30 7.11
CA ALA A 71 -6.87 -1.39 6.35
C ALA A 71 -8.08 -1.46 7.30
N VAL A 72 -9.25 -1.11 6.80
CA VAL A 72 -10.50 -1.09 7.58
C VAL A 72 -11.45 -2.14 7.03
N ALA A 73 -11.92 -3.05 7.87
CA ALA A 73 -12.96 -4.01 7.53
C ALA A 73 -14.33 -3.33 7.42
N LYS A 74 -15.32 -3.99 6.79
CA LYS A 74 -16.67 -3.40 6.60
C LYS A 74 -17.38 -3.01 7.89
N ASN A 75 -17.05 -3.66 9.00
CA ASN A 75 -17.58 -3.28 10.32
C ASN A 75 -16.95 -2.02 10.94
N GLY A 76 -16.06 -1.34 10.20
CA GLY A 76 -15.45 -0.07 10.62
C GLY A 76 -14.24 -0.21 11.55
N ILE A 77 -13.76 -1.42 11.82
CA ILE A 77 -12.57 -1.66 12.65
C ILE A 77 -11.34 -1.72 11.77
N GLN A 78 -10.31 -0.95 12.16
CA GLN A 78 -9.01 -0.94 11.52
C GLN A 78 -8.20 -2.14 11.96
N LEU A 79 -7.56 -2.79 10.99
CA LEU A 79 -6.54 -3.82 11.19
C LEU A 79 -5.21 -3.34 10.64
N ILE A 80 -4.13 -3.70 11.30
CA ILE A 80 -2.77 -3.43 10.87
C ILE A 80 -2.09 -4.78 10.66
N ALA A 81 -1.84 -5.14 9.42
CA ALA A 81 -1.24 -6.42 9.05
C ALA A 81 0.21 -6.24 8.59
N LYS A 82 1.08 -7.19 8.96
CA LYS A 82 2.42 -7.37 8.43
C LYS A 82 2.50 -8.72 7.74
N ALA A 83 3.10 -8.75 6.56
CA ALA A 83 3.30 -10.00 5.83
C ALA A 83 4.78 -10.22 5.51
N ARG A 84 5.15 -11.50 5.40
CA ARG A 84 6.42 -11.97 4.88
C ARG A 84 6.19 -12.55 3.50
N VAL A 85 6.96 -12.10 2.55
CA VAL A 85 6.87 -12.56 1.17
C VAL A 85 8.14 -13.30 0.83
N THR A 86 8.02 -14.59 0.50
CA THR A 86 9.14 -15.37 0.01
C THR A 86 9.19 -15.23 -1.50
N VAL A 87 10.29 -14.69 -2.00
CA VAL A 87 10.51 -14.43 -3.41
C VAL A 87 11.72 -15.17 -3.94
N ARG A 88 11.67 -15.52 -5.22
CA ARG A 88 12.77 -16.10 -5.98
C ARG A 88 13.04 -15.20 -7.19
N ALA A 89 14.32 -14.90 -7.47
CA ALA A 89 14.67 -14.13 -8.66
C ALA A 89 14.38 -14.92 -9.93
N ASN A 90 13.69 -14.25 -10.87
CA ASN A 90 13.49 -14.78 -12.23
C ASN A 90 14.51 -14.14 -13.16
N ILE A 91 15.58 -14.88 -13.45
CA ILE A 91 16.71 -14.41 -14.26
C ILE A 91 16.28 -13.94 -15.66
N GLN A 92 15.22 -14.54 -16.20
CA GLN A 92 14.72 -14.19 -17.53
C GLN A 92 14.05 -12.81 -17.56
N GLN A 93 13.53 -12.35 -16.43
CA GLN A 93 12.79 -11.09 -16.28
C GLN A 93 13.57 -10.02 -15.51
N LEU A 94 14.85 -10.26 -15.18
CA LEU A 94 15.66 -9.28 -14.45
C LEU A 94 15.88 -8.00 -15.24
N VAL A 95 16.04 -8.09 -16.56
CA VAL A 95 16.14 -6.91 -17.42
C VAL A 95 14.73 -6.42 -17.74
N GLY A 96 14.39 -5.20 -17.31
CA GLY A 96 13.08 -4.57 -17.53
C GLY A 96 11.98 -4.97 -16.54
N GLY A 97 12.17 -5.99 -15.68
CA GLY A 97 11.21 -6.33 -14.65
C GLY A 97 11.25 -5.37 -13.45
N ALA A 98 10.11 -5.15 -12.80
CA ALA A 98 10.04 -4.33 -11.60
C ALA A 98 10.77 -4.97 -10.41
N GLY A 99 11.24 -4.15 -9.46
CA GLY A 99 11.99 -4.57 -8.27
C GLY A 99 11.13 -5.06 -7.12
N GLU A 100 11.80 -5.33 -5.98
CA GLU A 100 11.17 -5.79 -4.74
C GLU A 100 10.10 -4.80 -4.22
N ASP A 101 10.36 -3.49 -4.31
CA ASP A 101 9.41 -2.46 -3.86
C ASP A 101 8.05 -2.56 -4.56
N THR A 102 8.05 -2.95 -5.83
CA THR A 102 6.79 -3.15 -6.58
C THR A 102 6.01 -4.35 -6.06
N ILE A 103 6.70 -5.43 -5.69
CA ILE A 103 6.06 -6.59 -5.07
C ILE A 103 5.47 -6.21 -3.73
N LEU A 104 6.24 -5.52 -2.89
CA LEU A 104 5.76 -5.06 -1.57
C LEU A 104 4.53 -4.15 -1.69
N ALA A 105 4.54 -3.21 -2.66
CA ALA A 105 3.40 -2.34 -2.91
C ALA A 105 2.15 -3.12 -3.36
N ARG A 106 2.30 -4.07 -4.29
CA ARG A 106 1.19 -4.89 -4.78
C ARG A 106 0.64 -5.85 -3.72
N VAL A 107 1.53 -6.45 -2.91
CA VAL A 107 1.12 -7.29 -1.78
C VAL A 107 0.38 -6.45 -0.75
N GLY A 108 0.88 -5.26 -0.42
CA GLY A 108 0.20 -4.31 0.46
C GLY A 108 -1.20 -3.95 -0.04
N GLU A 109 -1.35 -3.63 -1.33
CA GLU A 109 -2.65 -3.39 -1.97
C GLU A 109 -3.56 -4.62 -1.87
N GLY A 110 -3.01 -5.80 -2.12
CA GLY A 110 -3.73 -7.06 -1.99
C GLY A 110 -4.27 -7.29 -0.58
N ILE A 111 -3.47 -7.00 0.44
CA ILE A 111 -3.87 -7.07 1.86
C ILE A 111 -4.98 -6.07 2.16
N VAL A 112 -4.83 -4.79 1.77
CA VAL A 112 -5.85 -3.76 1.95
C VAL A 112 -7.17 -4.17 1.30
N SER A 113 -7.13 -4.64 0.07
CA SER A 113 -8.30 -5.11 -0.68
C SER A 113 -8.98 -6.31 0.00
N SER A 114 -8.18 -7.24 0.55
CA SER A 114 -8.70 -8.44 1.22
C SER A 114 -9.37 -8.09 2.54
N ILE A 115 -8.74 -7.26 3.38
CA ILE A 115 -9.30 -6.79 4.65
C ILE A 115 -10.54 -5.93 4.40
N GLY A 116 -10.50 -5.01 3.44
CA GLY A 116 -11.63 -4.14 3.09
C GLY A 116 -12.85 -4.88 2.54
N SER A 117 -12.65 -6.08 1.98
CA SER A 117 -13.74 -6.94 1.51
C SER A 117 -14.33 -7.85 2.59
N ALA A 118 -13.64 -8.04 3.71
CA ALA A 118 -14.09 -8.85 4.83
C ALA A 118 -15.28 -8.19 5.56
N ASP A 119 -16.28 -8.97 5.94
CA ASP A 119 -17.47 -8.44 6.58
C ASP A 119 -17.20 -8.00 8.03
N SER A 120 -16.26 -8.67 8.71
CA SER A 120 -15.81 -8.27 10.05
C SER A 120 -14.31 -8.50 10.24
N HIS A 121 -13.73 -7.76 11.19
CA HIS A 121 -12.34 -7.94 11.61
C HIS A 121 -12.10 -9.33 12.22
N GLU A 122 -13.09 -9.91 12.91
CA GLU A 122 -13.02 -11.23 13.52
C GLU A 122 -12.78 -12.31 12.48
N GLN A 123 -13.46 -12.25 11.34
CA GLN A 123 -13.26 -13.17 10.22
C GLN A 123 -11.83 -13.17 9.69
N VAL A 124 -11.19 -12.00 9.68
CA VAL A 124 -9.79 -11.85 9.27
C VAL A 124 -8.83 -12.46 10.30
N LEU A 125 -9.12 -12.24 11.59
CA LEU A 125 -8.30 -12.78 12.71
C LEU A 125 -8.41 -14.28 12.85
N GLU A 126 -9.60 -14.84 12.60
CA GLU A 126 -9.83 -16.29 12.67
C GLU A 126 -9.11 -17.04 11.53
N ASN A 127 -8.98 -16.43 10.36
CA ASN A 127 -8.39 -17.09 9.19
C ASN A 127 -7.49 -16.16 8.36
N PRO A 128 -6.32 -15.78 8.90
CA PRO A 128 -5.36 -14.91 8.19
C PRO A 128 -4.83 -15.54 6.88
N ASP A 129 -4.77 -16.88 6.81
CA ASP A 129 -4.36 -17.60 5.60
C ASP A 129 -5.28 -17.35 4.40
N SER A 130 -6.51 -16.95 4.64
CA SER A 130 -7.44 -16.59 3.56
C SER A 130 -6.95 -15.36 2.78
N ILE A 131 -6.34 -14.40 3.47
CA ILE A 131 -5.72 -13.22 2.86
C ILE A 131 -4.53 -13.64 1.99
N SER A 132 -3.62 -14.45 2.54
CA SER A 132 -2.44 -14.95 1.83
C SER A 132 -2.82 -15.65 0.52
N LYS A 133 -3.80 -16.54 0.57
CA LYS A 133 -4.31 -17.27 -0.59
C LYS A 133 -4.96 -16.37 -1.62
N LEU A 134 -5.74 -15.37 -1.17
CA LEU A 134 -6.41 -14.43 -2.06
C LEU A 134 -5.41 -13.52 -2.77
N VAL A 135 -4.43 -13.02 -2.04
CA VAL A 135 -3.37 -12.16 -2.56
C VAL A 135 -2.49 -12.93 -3.55
N LEU A 136 -2.11 -14.17 -3.23
CA LEU A 136 -1.30 -15.02 -4.12
C LEU A 136 -2.01 -15.35 -5.44
N ARG A 137 -3.34 -15.57 -5.41
CA ARG A 137 -4.14 -15.82 -6.62
C ARG A 137 -4.20 -14.65 -7.60
N LYS A 138 -3.89 -13.44 -7.16
CA LYS A 138 -3.90 -12.24 -8.02
C LYS A 138 -2.72 -12.18 -9.00
N GLY A 139 -1.73 -13.07 -8.88
CA GLY A 139 -0.57 -13.09 -9.79
C GLY A 139 0.21 -11.77 -9.74
N LEU A 140 0.56 -11.32 -8.54
CA LEU A 140 1.16 -10.00 -8.30
C LEU A 140 2.60 -9.88 -8.80
N ASP A 141 3.23 -10.98 -9.15
CA ASP A 141 4.58 -11.11 -9.70
C ASP A 141 4.65 -10.82 -11.22
N ALA A 142 3.52 -10.66 -11.90
CA ALA A 142 3.50 -10.37 -13.32
C ALA A 142 4.29 -9.09 -13.66
N GLY A 143 5.29 -9.19 -14.56
CA GLY A 143 6.15 -8.08 -14.97
C GLY A 143 7.16 -7.64 -13.91
N THR A 144 7.43 -8.47 -12.89
CA THR A 144 8.50 -8.24 -11.92
C THR A 144 9.70 -9.13 -12.21
N ALA A 145 10.85 -8.74 -11.63
CA ALA A 145 12.08 -9.53 -11.70
C ALA A 145 12.07 -10.74 -10.74
N PHE A 146 10.99 -10.92 -9.98
CA PHE A 146 10.87 -11.94 -8.95
C PHE A 146 9.57 -12.73 -9.13
N GLU A 147 9.60 -13.96 -8.68
CA GLU A 147 8.45 -14.87 -8.56
C GLU A 147 8.09 -14.99 -7.07
N ILE A 148 6.82 -14.84 -6.73
CA ILE A 148 6.34 -14.99 -5.36
C ILE A 148 6.06 -16.47 -5.10
N LEU A 149 6.76 -17.06 -4.13
CA LEU A 149 6.59 -18.45 -3.73
C LEU A 149 5.53 -18.59 -2.63
N SER A 150 5.58 -17.73 -1.61
CA SER A 150 4.59 -17.69 -0.54
C SER A 150 4.39 -16.26 -0.03
N ILE A 151 3.21 -16.04 0.56
CA ILE A 151 2.87 -14.84 1.30
C ILE A 151 2.32 -15.33 2.62
N ASP A 152 2.99 -14.99 3.71
CA ASP A 152 2.61 -15.41 5.05
C ASP A 152 2.28 -14.19 5.89
N ILE A 153 1.10 -14.16 6.50
CA ILE A 153 0.75 -13.08 7.42
C ILE A 153 1.49 -13.31 8.73
N ALA A 154 2.41 -12.41 9.05
CA ALA A 154 3.28 -12.54 10.21
C ALA A 154 2.61 -12.02 11.48
N ASP A 155 1.80 -10.96 11.36
CA ASP A 155 1.17 -10.29 12.48
C ASP A 155 -0.07 -9.53 12.02
N ILE A 156 -1.12 -9.51 12.87
CA ILE A 156 -2.32 -8.70 12.66
C ILE A 156 -2.72 -8.07 13.99
N ASP A 157 -2.59 -6.75 14.06
CA ASP A 157 -3.03 -5.95 15.19
C ASP A 157 -4.40 -5.33 14.94
N VAL A 158 -5.21 -5.24 15.99
CA VAL A 158 -6.48 -4.51 15.96
C VAL A 158 -6.20 -3.04 16.28
N GLY A 159 -6.51 -2.17 15.34
CA GLY A 159 -6.37 -0.73 15.47
C GLY A 159 -7.62 -0.06 16.06
N LYS A 160 -7.90 1.13 15.55
CA LYS A 160 -9.02 1.97 16.04
C LYS A 160 -10.35 1.53 15.44
N ASN A 161 -11.45 1.75 16.19
CA ASN A 161 -12.80 1.65 15.65
C ASN A 161 -13.14 2.97 14.94
N ILE A 162 -12.81 3.03 13.66
CA ILE A 162 -13.02 4.22 12.81
C ILE A 162 -14.52 4.44 12.57
N GLY A 163 -15.30 3.37 12.47
CA GLY A 163 -16.75 3.45 12.30
C GLY A 163 -17.42 4.17 13.48
N ALA A 164 -17.08 3.82 14.71
CA ALA A 164 -17.61 4.49 15.90
C ALA A 164 -17.16 5.95 15.98
N THR A 165 -15.90 6.26 15.64
CA THR A 165 -15.40 7.64 15.63
C THR A 165 -16.18 8.50 14.62
N LEU A 166 -16.41 8.01 13.41
CA LEU A 166 -17.19 8.72 12.39
C LEU A 166 -18.64 8.95 12.83
N GLN A 167 -19.27 7.98 13.49
CA GLN A 167 -20.62 8.15 14.02
C GLN A 167 -20.67 9.21 15.13
N MET A 168 -19.67 9.25 16.02
CA MET A 168 -19.57 10.28 17.05
C MET A 168 -19.37 11.68 16.45
N ASP A 169 -18.52 11.80 15.44
CA ASP A 169 -18.26 13.06 14.74
C ASP A 169 -19.51 13.54 14.01
N GLN A 170 -20.25 12.64 13.36
CA GLN A 170 -21.52 12.95 12.72
C GLN A 170 -22.55 13.44 13.74
N ALA A 171 -22.72 12.74 14.86
CA ALA A 171 -23.64 13.14 15.91
C ALA A 171 -23.29 14.51 16.53
N ASN A 172 -22.00 14.79 16.69
CA ASN A 172 -21.53 16.10 17.16
C ASN A 172 -21.80 17.21 16.14
N ALA A 173 -21.60 16.93 14.85
CA ALA A 173 -21.92 17.89 13.78
C ALA A 173 -23.44 18.17 13.74
N ASP A 174 -24.27 17.16 13.81
CA ASP A 174 -25.73 17.31 13.83
C ASP A 174 -26.20 18.09 15.05
N LYS A 175 -25.62 17.84 16.23
CA LYS A 175 -25.87 18.62 17.45
C LYS A 175 -25.52 20.10 17.27
N ASN A 176 -24.34 20.39 16.70
CA ASN A 176 -23.90 21.76 16.47
C ASN A 176 -24.82 22.50 15.48
N ILE A 177 -25.25 21.83 14.42
CA ILE A 177 -26.22 22.37 13.46
C ILE A 177 -27.56 22.64 14.13
N ALA A 178 -28.06 21.73 14.97
CA ALA A 178 -29.30 21.92 15.71
C ALA A 178 -29.20 23.08 16.70
N GLN A 179 -28.08 23.24 17.39
CA GLN A 179 -27.84 24.37 18.29
C GLN A 179 -27.81 25.70 17.53
N ALA A 180 -27.07 25.79 16.43
CA ALA A 180 -27.01 27.00 15.61
C ALA A 180 -28.39 27.40 15.09
N LYS A 181 -29.21 26.47 14.62
CA LYS A 181 -30.58 26.72 14.21
C LYS A 181 -31.50 27.17 15.37
N ALA A 182 -31.29 26.63 16.57
CA ALA A 182 -32.04 27.07 17.75
C ALA A 182 -31.65 28.49 18.17
N GLU A 183 -30.37 28.85 18.11
CA GLU A 183 -29.89 30.21 18.37
C GLU A 183 -30.43 31.20 17.34
N GLU A 184 -30.40 30.86 16.06
CA GLU A 184 -30.94 31.64 14.98
C GLU A 184 -32.45 31.96 15.22
N ARG A 185 -33.25 30.89 15.55
CA ARG A 185 -34.66 31.08 15.87
C ARG A 185 -34.89 31.95 17.09
N ARG A 186 -34.08 31.84 18.14
CA ARG A 186 -34.13 32.71 19.32
C ARG A 186 -33.80 34.15 18.94
N ALA A 187 -32.77 34.39 18.16
CA ALA A 187 -32.38 35.71 17.70
C ALA A 187 -33.48 36.37 16.85
N MET A 188 -34.08 35.59 15.92
CA MET A 188 -35.24 36.08 15.15
C MET A 188 -36.45 36.40 16.02
N ALA A 189 -36.77 35.56 17.02
CA ALA A 189 -37.85 35.81 17.94
C ALA A 189 -37.66 37.10 18.76
N VAL A 190 -36.44 37.32 19.26
CA VAL A 190 -36.07 38.56 19.98
C VAL A 190 -36.14 39.78 19.07
N ALA A 191 -35.63 39.68 17.81
CA ALA A 191 -35.74 40.77 16.84
C ALA A 191 -37.20 41.13 16.54
N THR A 192 -38.05 40.15 16.32
CA THR A 192 -39.49 40.33 16.07
C THR A 192 -40.18 40.97 17.27
N GLU A 193 -39.83 40.54 18.50
CA GLU A 193 -40.35 41.16 19.72
C GLU A 193 -39.97 42.62 19.86
N GLN A 194 -38.73 42.95 19.54
CA GLN A 194 -38.23 44.33 19.55
C GLN A 194 -38.93 45.21 18.50
N GLU A 195 -39.10 44.71 17.29
CA GLU A 195 -39.86 45.42 16.25
C GLU A 195 -41.31 45.66 16.66
N MET A 196 -41.99 44.69 17.28
CA MET A 196 -43.33 44.82 17.75
C MET A 196 -43.43 45.86 18.89
N LYS A 197 -42.44 45.87 19.80
CA LYS A 197 -42.37 46.89 20.85
C LYS A 197 -42.17 48.31 20.29
N ALA A 198 -41.29 48.47 19.29
CA ALA A 198 -41.04 49.74 18.62
C ALA A 198 -42.30 50.24 17.92
N LYS A 199 -43.01 49.40 17.15
CA LYS A 199 -44.29 49.73 16.50
C LYS A 199 -45.39 50.12 17.52
N ALA A 200 -45.44 49.45 18.66
CA ALA A 200 -46.37 49.79 19.72
C ALA A 200 -46.05 51.12 20.38
N GLN A 201 -44.79 51.50 20.50
CA GLN A 201 -44.36 52.82 20.98
C GLN A 201 -44.68 53.93 19.98
N GLU A 202 -44.42 53.71 18.70
CA GLU A 202 -44.78 54.63 17.61
C GLU A 202 -46.28 54.90 17.58
N ALA A 203 -47.12 53.86 17.62
CA ALA A 203 -48.58 53.98 17.66
C ALA A 203 -49.07 54.76 18.91
N ARG A 204 -48.42 54.56 20.06
CA ARG A 204 -48.75 55.38 21.27
C ARG A 204 -48.34 56.83 21.13
N ALA A 205 -47.22 57.13 20.47
CA ALA A 205 -46.80 58.50 20.25
C ALA A 205 -47.73 59.24 19.28
N GLU A 206 -48.23 58.59 18.23
CA GLU A 206 -49.22 59.15 17.31
C GLU A 206 -50.53 59.49 18.00
N VAL A 207 -51.00 58.64 18.91
CA VAL A 207 -52.26 58.88 19.67
C VAL A 207 -52.14 60.07 20.66
N ILE A 208 -50.91 60.38 21.12
CA ILE A 208 -50.68 61.50 22.02
C ILE A 208 -50.54 62.81 21.25
N GLN A 209 -50.18 62.80 19.97
CA GLN A 209 -50.09 64.00 19.13
C GLN A 209 -51.36 64.38 18.40
N ALA A 210 -52.40 63.57 18.43
CA ALA A 210 -53.73 63.84 17.92
C ALA A 210 -54.68 64.28 19.01
#